data_beed406db0c18e902822131fe9407fca
#
_entry.id   beed406db0c18e902822131fe9407fca
#
_cell.length_a   1.000
_cell.length_b   1.000
_cell.length_c   1.000
_cell.angle_alpha   90.00
_cell.angle_beta   90.00
_cell.angle_gamma   90.00
#
_symmetry.space_group_name_H-M   'P 1'
#
loop_
_entity.id
_entity.type
_entity.pdbx_description
1 polymer ?
#
loop_
_entity_poly.entity_id
_entity_poly.type
_entity_poly.pdbx_seq_one_letter_code
_entity_poly.pdbx_strand_id
1 'polypeptide(L)'
;NNKNKFRFAILLFGVLSAFITTACSDNNSPDDPSQGENTLPVKQVSLSRKTAYGNDWIYYSLEKGKEVSVSEESHAENTDWDIAFNRYNVRTNSGASGKGKGGALLTNIKDMAACTTVPQGTFTVDAAYTITAPGTGFPPPTMESTANEVLCKAITFAGPPPTYTPSDYVFIVRTASGKYAKLKAKSFYDDEGKSGIYSFEYAIQ
;
A
#
# COMPACT_ATOMS: atom_id res chain seq x y z
N ASN A 1 -54.22 26.77 29.41
CA ASN A 1 -55.15 27.48 28.53
C ASN A 1 -54.80 27.27 27.09
N ASN A 2 -55.78 26.66 26.48
CA ASN A 2 -56.26 26.56 25.10
C ASN A 2 -55.38 25.76 24.12
N LYS A 3 -55.73 24.56 23.81
CA LYS A 3 -56.76 23.94 22.95
C LYS A 3 -56.95 24.70 21.62
N ASN A 4 -56.53 24.08 20.52
CA ASN A 4 -57.48 23.76 19.44
C ASN A 4 -56.87 22.74 18.43
N LYS A 5 -57.61 21.70 18.36
CA LYS A 5 -57.74 20.67 17.33
C LYS A 5 -58.29 21.31 16.04
N PHE A 6 -57.81 20.87 14.88
CA PHE A 6 -58.69 20.73 13.73
C PHE A 6 -58.33 19.51 12.88
N ARG A 7 -59.35 18.87 12.46
CA ARG A 7 -59.48 17.53 11.85
C ARG A 7 -59.67 17.67 10.33
N PHE A 8 -59.37 16.58 9.64
CA PHE A 8 -60.00 16.02 8.46
C PHE A 8 -59.77 16.75 7.09
N ALA A 9 -59.31 16.00 6.10
CA ALA A 9 -60.17 15.43 5.07
C ALA A 9 -59.35 14.49 4.13
N ILE A 10 -59.90 13.30 4.01
CA ILE A 10 -59.58 12.26 3.02
C ILE A 10 -60.24 12.68 1.70
N LEU A 11 -59.54 12.53 0.58
CA LEU A 11 -60.18 12.41 -0.74
C LEU A 11 -59.44 11.39 -1.60
N LEU A 12 -60.14 10.26 -1.75
CA LEU A 12 -59.89 9.17 -2.70
C LEU A 12 -60.47 9.56 -4.09
N PHE A 13 -59.74 9.38 -5.15
CA PHE A 13 -60.22 9.10 -6.50
C PHE A 13 -58.96 8.66 -7.28
N GLY A 14 -58.85 7.53 -7.88
CA GLY A 14 -59.73 6.73 -8.71
C GLY A 14 -59.01 6.49 -10.03
N VAL A 15 -58.51 5.30 -10.18
CA VAL A 15 -58.28 4.45 -11.37
C VAL A 15 -58.35 5.16 -12.78
N LEU A 16 -57.31 4.98 -13.57
CA LEU A 16 -57.51 4.53 -14.96
C LEU A 16 -56.26 3.86 -15.54
N SER A 17 -56.43 2.61 -15.90
CA SER A 17 -55.51 1.77 -16.64
C SER A 17 -55.38 2.26 -18.10
N ALA A 18 -54.16 2.29 -18.61
CA ALA A 18 -53.97 2.23 -20.08
C ALA A 18 -52.76 1.33 -20.36
N PHE A 19 -53.04 0.11 -20.78
CA PHE A 19 -52.08 -0.77 -21.44
C PHE A 19 -51.76 -0.17 -22.83
N ILE A 20 -50.52 0.07 -23.08
CA ILE A 20 -50.00 0.20 -24.44
C ILE A 20 -48.89 -0.80 -24.63
N THR A 21 -49.18 -1.87 -25.34
CA THR A 21 -48.25 -2.78 -25.97
C THR A 21 -47.73 -2.09 -27.25
N THR A 22 -46.42 -1.92 -27.33
CA THR A 22 -45.75 -1.76 -28.63
C THR A 22 -44.41 -2.43 -28.60
N ALA A 23 -44.39 -3.52 -29.32
CA ALA A 23 -43.46 -3.90 -30.36
C ALA A 23 -41.96 -3.94 -30.01
N CYS A 24 -41.44 -5.16 -30.04
CA CYS A 24 -40.07 -5.50 -30.31
C CYS A 24 -39.49 -4.66 -31.44
N SER A 25 -38.31 -4.10 -31.16
CA SER A 25 -37.36 -3.75 -32.21
C SER A 25 -36.04 -4.35 -31.80
N ASP A 26 -35.70 -5.43 -32.48
CA ASP A 26 -34.36 -6.01 -32.49
C ASP A 26 -33.40 -4.97 -33.05
N ASN A 27 -32.58 -4.41 -32.20
CA ASN A 27 -31.34 -3.80 -32.62
C ASN A 27 -30.21 -4.58 -31.95
N ASN A 28 -29.67 -5.54 -32.69
CA ASN A 28 -28.35 -6.06 -32.53
C ASN A 28 -27.36 -4.89 -32.62
N SER A 29 -26.98 -4.32 -31.51
CA SER A 29 -25.71 -3.61 -31.40
C SER A 29 -24.66 -4.64 -30.98
N PRO A 30 -23.52 -4.70 -31.70
CA PRO A 30 -22.44 -5.56 -31.32
C PRO A 30 -21.90 -5.13 -29.95
N ASP A 31 -21.66 -6.12 -29.15
CA ASP A 31 -21.02 -6.15 -27.86
C ASP A 31 -20.05 -4.98 -27.66
N ASP A 32 -20.39 -4.11 -26.70
CA ASP A 32 -19.40 -3.32 -25.99
C ASP A 32 -18.71 -4.25 -25.00
N PRO A 33 -17.46 -4.67 -25.25
CA PRO A 33 -16.69 -5.37 -24.26
C PRO A 33 -16.07 -4.37 -23.29
N SER A 34 -16.88 -3.62 -22.55
CA SER A 34 -16.43 -3.07 -21.29
C SER A 34 -16.26 -4.23 -20.31
N GLN A 35 -15.30 -5.07 -20.59
CA GLN A 35 -14.67 -5.90 -19.57
C GLN A 35 -14.13 -4.90 -18.56
N GLY A 36 -14.84 -4.75 -17.45
CA GLY A 36 -14.32 -4.08 -16.29
C GLY A 36 -12.97 -4.73 -15.98
N GLU A 37 -11.90 -4.02 -16.30
CA GLU A 37 -10.58 -4.35 -15.79
C GLU A 37 -10.76 -4.52 -14.29
N ASN A 38 -10.56 -5.74 -13.83
CA ASN A 38 -10.57 -6.08 -12.40
C ASN A 38 -9.28 -5.52 -11.80
N THR A 39 -9.12 -4.21 -11.90
CA THR A 39 -8.01 -3.48 -11.30
C THR A 39 -8.24 -3.46 -9.81
N LEU A 40 -7.46 -4.25 -9.10
CA LEU A 40 -7.46 -4.25 -7.64
C LEU A 40 -7.24 -2.83 -7.13
N PRO A 41 -8.01 -2.39 -6.11
CA PRO A 41 -7.95 -1.03 -5.63
C PRO A 41 -6.55 -0.70 -5.11
N VAL A 42 -5.95 0.33 -5.68
CA VAL A 42 -4.66 0.86 -5.24
C VAL A 42 -4.87 1.68 -3.97
N LYS A 43 -4.18 1.31 -2.91
CA LYS A 43 -4.16 2.04 -1.65
C LYS A 43 -2.96 3.00 -1.63
N GLN A 44 -3.22 4.25 -1.24
CA GLN A 44 -2.18 5.25 -0.97
C GLN A 44 -1.88 5.23 0.53
N VAL A 45 -0.61 5.18 0.88
CA VAL A 45 -0.15 5.15 2.27
C VAL A 45 0.90 6.22 2.47
N SER A 46 0.70 7.02 3.52
CA SER A 46 1.74 7.84 4.12
C SER A 46 1.87 7.38 5.57
N LEU A 47 3.07 7.02 6.01
CA LEU A 47 3.24 6.53 7.37
C LEU A 47 2.82 7.61 8.38
N SER A 48 2.21 7.20 9.47
CA SER A 48 1.58 8.09 10.46
C SER A 48 2.57 8.95 11.23
N ARG A 49 3.84 8.60 11.22
CA ARG A 49 4.95 9.30 11.89
C ARG A 49 6.23 9.20 11.10
N LYS A 50 7.18 10.05 11.41
CA LYS A 50 8.52 9.97 10.83
C LYS A 50 9.18 8.66 11.21
N THR A 51 9.80 8.03 10.22
CA THR A 51 10.66 6.89 10.45
C THR A 51 11.86 7.29 11.31
N ALA A 52 12.22 6.45 12.25
CA ALA A 52 13.29 6.71 13.19
C ALA A 52 14.64 6.14 12.73
N TYR A 53 15.64 6.29 13.59
CA TYR A 53 16.98 5.73 13.42
C TYR A 53 17.16 4.50 14.32
N GLY A 54 18.22 3.78 14.09
CA GLY A 54 18.59 2.62 14.93
C GLY A 54 17.57 1.50 14.80
N ASN A 55 17.16 0.95 15.93
CA ASN A 55 16.25 -0.20 15.98
C ASN A 55 14.76 0.15 15.98
N ASP A 56 14.40 1.43 15.85
CA ASP A 56 13.00 1.85 15.83
C ASP A 56 12.41 1.70 14.43
N TRP A 57 11.59 0.66 14.25
CA TRP A 57 10.95 0.31 13.01
C TRP A 57 9.44 0.58 13.07
N ILE A 58 8.85 0.97 11.93
CA ILE A 58 7.40 1.10 11.74
C ILE A 58 6.93 -0.13 10.96
N TYR A 59 6.14 -0.97 11.61
CA TYR A 59 5.62 -2.20 11.02
C TYR A 59 4.27 -1.97 10.37
N TYR A 60 4.05 -2.54 9.19
CA TYR A 60 2.83 -2.37 8.41
C TYR A 60 2.35 -3.72 7.87
N SER A 61 1.04 -3.98 7.98
CA SER A 61 0.41 -5.12 7.32
C SER A 61 -0.26 -4.66 6.03
N LEU A 62 0.24 -5.11 4.89
CA LEU A 62 -0.35 -4.86 3.57
C LEU A 62 -1.74 -5.50 3.47
N GLU A 63 -1.91 -6.69 4.04
CA GLU A 63 -3.18 -7.41 4.03
C GLU A 63 -4.25 -6.72 4.88
N LYS A 64 -3.90 -6.22 6.07
CA LYS A 64 -4.81 -5.47 6.96
C LYS A 64 -4.95 -3.99 6.52
N GLY A 65 -4.01 -3.48 5.72
CA GLY A 65 -3.99 -2.11 5.23
C GLY A 65 -3.71 -1.05 6.31
N LYS A 66 -2.88 -1.38 7.31
CA LYS A 66 -2.57 -0.48 8.44
C LYS A 66 -1.23 -0.78 9.10
N GLU A 67 -0.73 0.21 9.83
CA GLU A 67 0.36 0.01 10.78
C GLU A 67 -0.06 -0.96 11.89
N VAL A 68 0.89 -1.78 12.33
CA VAL A 68 0.70 -2.76 13.42
C VAL A 68 1.72 -2.54 14.51
N SER A 69 1.30 -2.75 15.76
CA SER A 69 2.18 -2.63 16.91
C SER A 69 2.99 -3.93 17.06
N VAL A 70 4.28 -3.84 16.80
CA VAL A 70 5.24 -4.96 16.93
C VAL A 70 6.46 -4.41 17.62
N SER A 71 6.95 -5.10 18.65
CA SER A 71 8.21 -4.71 19.32
C SER A 71 9.42 -5.25 18.56
N GLU A 72 10.54 -4.55 18.64
CA GLU A 72 11.79 -4.99 17.99
C GLU A 72 12.28 -6.32 18.55
N GLU A 73 12.02 -6.62 19.82
CA GLU A 73 12.42 -7.89 20.45
C GLU A 73 11.61 -9.08 19.94
N SER A 74 10.37 -8.85 19.49
CA SER A 74 9.43 -9.91 19.07
C SER A 74 9.17 -9.96 17.57
N HIS A 75 9.69 -9.01 16.79
CA HIS A 75 9.33 -8.89 15.37
C HIS A 75 9.63 -10.14 14.55
N ALA A 76 10.74 -10.81 14.85
CA ALA A 76 11.14 -11.99 14.10
C ALA A 76 10.17 -13.17 14.25
N GLU A 77 9.52 -13.28 15.43
CA GLU A 77 8.54 -14.33 15.72
C GLU A 77 7.10 -13.94 15.36
N ASN A 78 6.84 -12.65 15.14
CA ASN A 78 5.52 -12.12 14.85
C ASN A 78 5.24 -12.16 13.34
N THR A 79 4.10 -12.72 12.93
CA THR A 79 3.66 -12.80 11.52
C THR A 79 2.53 -11.83 11.18
N ASP A 80 2.20 -10.88 12.07
CA ASP A 80 1.12 -9.91 11.85
C ASP A 80 1.52 -8.73 10.95
N TRP A 81 2.78 -8.63 10.58
CA TRP A 81 3.32 -7.59 9.71
C TRP A 81 3.88 -8.18 8.41
N ASP A 82 3.89 -7.39 7.34
CA ASP A 82 4.39 -7.80 6.03
C ASP A 82 5.65 -7.05 5.64
N ILE A 83 5.68 -5.73 5.88
CA ILE A 83 6.83 -4.85 5.65
C ILE A 83 7.07 -3.96 6.86
N ALA A 84 8.29 -3.49 7.03
CA ALA A 84 8.64 -2.52 8.06
C ALA A 84 9.65 -1.49 7.56
N PHE A 85 9.65 -0.30 8.16
CA PHE A 85 10.42 0.84 7.71
C PHE A 85 11.28 1.40 8.83
N ASN A 86 12.55 1.59 8.55
CA ASN A 86 13.48 2.41 9.34
C ASN A 86 14.15 3.38 8.39
N ARG A 87 13.79 4.66 8.49
CA ARG A 87 14.10 5.66 7.47
C ARG A 87 13.62 5.18 6.09
N TYR A 88 14.52 5.14 5.10
CA TYR A 88 14.25 4.60 3.76
C TYR A 88 14.63 3.11 3.61
N ASN A 89 15.12 2.47 4.68
CA ASN A 89 15.37 1.04 4.68
C ASN A 89 14.07 0.26 4.91
N VAL A 90 13.91 -0.87 4.24
CA VAL A 90 12.69 -1.66 4.30
C VAL A 90 13.00 -3.11 4.61
N ARG A 91 12.26 -3.68 5.56
CA ARG A 91 12.21 -5.12 5.87
C ARG A 91 11.00 -5.76 5.21
N THR A 92 11.09 -7.04 4.87
CA THR A 92 9.95 -7.93 4.70
C THR A 92 9.93 -8.96 5.83
N ASN A 93 8.77 -9.51 6.14
CA ASN A 93 8.68 -10.58 7.13
C ASN A 93 9.20 -11.88 6.53
N SER A 94 10.52 -12.00 6.46
CA SER A 94 11.22 -13.13 5.85
C SER A 94 12.69 -13.23 6.29
N GLY A 95 13.31 -14.35 6.02
CA GLY A 95 14.76 -14.53 6.17
C GLY A 95 15.27 -14.13 7.56
N ALA A 96 16.24 -13.24 7.61
CA ALA A 96 16.83 -12.76 8.88
C ALA A 96 15.92 -11.79 9.66
N SER A 97 14.86 -11.23 9.04
CA SER A 97 13.95 -10.28 9.69
C SER A 97 12.68 -10.91 10.23
N GLY A 98 12.32 -12.13 9.82
CA GLY A 98 11.06 -12.73 10.26
C GLY A 98 10.85 -14.12 9.70
N LYS A 99 9.98 -14.88 10.38
CA LYS A 99 9.64 -16.27 10.02
C LYS A 99 8.51 -16.38 8.99
N GLY A 100 7.96 -15.26 8.51
CA GLY A 100 6.95 -15.25 7.47
C GLY A 100 7.49 -15.69 6.12
N LYS A 101 6.59 -15.81 5.15
CA LYS A 101 6.91 -16.19 3.75
C LYS A 101 7.30 -14.99 2.88
N GLY A 102 7.61 -13.84 3.48
CA GLY A 102 7.86 -12.58 2.81
C GLY A 102 8.98 -12.62 1.77
N GLY A 103 9.23 -11.48 1.16
CA GLY A 103 10.27 -11.28 0.17
C GLY A 103 9.89 -10.23 -0.86
N ALA A 104 10.83 -9.80 -1.69
CA ALA A 104 10.58 -8.80 -2.70
C ALA A 104 11.27 -9.12 -4.04
N LEU A 105 10.66 -8.62 -5.10
CA LEU A 105 11.15 -8.69 -6.48
C LEU A 105 11.04 -7.31 -7.11
N LEU A 106 12.12 -6.80 -7.71
CA LEU A 106 12.09 -5.61 -8.54
C LEU A 106 11.62 -5.98 -9.95
N THR A 107 10.63 -5.25 -10.47
CA THR A 107 10.18 -5.40 -11.86
C THR A 107 10.86 -4.38 -12.77
N ASN A 108 10.65 -4.51 -14.08
CA ASN A 108 10.97 -3.48 -15.08
C ASN A 108 9.73 -2.63 -15.45
N ILE A 109 8.64 -2.74 -14.71
CA ILE A 109 7.37 -2.06 -14.94
C ILE A 109 7.36 -0.76 -14.13
N LYS A 110 6.97 0.35 -14.76
CA LYS A 110 6.88 1.66 -14.09
C LYS A 110 5.46 2.05 -13.69
N ASP A 111 4.48 1.56 -14.41
CA ASP A 111 3.07 1.85 -14.15
C ASP A 111 2.43 0.74 -13.31
N MET A 112 1.82 1.12 -12.20
CA MET A 112 1.08 0.20 -11.32
C MET A 112 -0.08 -0.49 -12.06
N ALA A 113 -0.75 0.19 -12.98
CA ALA A 113 -1.84 -0.38 -13.77
C ALA A 113 -1.33 -1.45 -14.76
N ALA A 114 -0.15 -1.26 -15.33
CA ALA A 114 0.46 -2.22 -16.24
C ALA A 114 0.96 -3.49 -15.54
N CYS A 115 1.11 -3.47 -14.20
CA CYS A 115 1.50 -4.63 -13.42
C CYS A 115 0.27 -5.46 -13.03
N THR A 116 -0.26 -6.23 -13.99
CA THR A 116 -1.51 -6.99 -13.84
C THR A 116 -1.33 -8.39 -13.26
N THR A 117 -0.10 -8.93 -13.32
CA THR A 117 0.24 -10.28 -12.84
C THR A 117 1.54 -10.24 -12.05
N VAL A 118 1.74 -11.24 -11.20
CA VAL A 118 3.03 -11.43 -10.53
C VAL A 118 4.06 -11.94 -11.54
N PRO A 119 5.12 -11.17 -11.85
CA PRO A 119 6.16 -11.62 -12.77
C PRO A 119 6.89 -12.85 -12.23
N GLN A 120 7.34 -13.70 -13.13
CA GLN A 120 8.23 -14.80 -12.78
C GLN A 120 9.59 -14.25 -12.33
N GLY A 121 10.14 -14.79 -11.25
CA GLY A 121 11.43 -14.38 -10.74
C GLY A 121 11.72 -14.91 -9.34
N THR A 122 12.94 -14.67 -8.88
CA THR A 122 13.36 -15.05 -7.53
C THR A 122 13.06 -13.92 -6.57
N PHE A 123 12.26 -14.19 -5.55
CA PHE A 123 12.00 -13.24 -4.47
C PHE A 123 13.19 -13.22 -3.52
N THR A 124 13.79 -12.05 -3.35
CA THR A 124 14.84 -11.82 -2.36
C THR A 124 14.23 -11.78 -0.97
N VAL A 125 14.75 -12.61 -0.06
CA VAL A 125 14.42 -12.59 1.36
C VAL A 125 15.38 -11.68 2.09
N ASP A 126 15.01 -11.26 3.30
CA ASP A 126 15.84 -10.40 4.14
C ASP A 126 17.10 -11.10 4.62
N ALA A 127 18.19 -10.33 4.68
CA ALA A 127 19.49 -10.75 5.16
C ALA A 127 20.11 -9.67 6.06
N ALA A 128 21.31 -9.93 6.58
CA ALA A 128 22.13 -8.91 7.24
C ALA A 128 22.31 -7.70 6.32
N TYR A 129 22.11 -6.51 6.84
CA TYR A 129 22.12 -5.28 6.07
C TYR A 129 22.57 -4.10 6.93
N THR A 130 23.43 -3.25 6.38
CA THR A 130 23.93 -2.07 7.08
C THR A 130 22.94 -0.91 6.86
N ILE A 131 22.39 -0.39 7.93
CA ILE A 131 21.46 0.76 7.91
C ILE A 131 22.11 2.01 8.51
N THR A 132 21.50 3.17 8.30
CA THR A 132 21.91 4.40 8.94
C THR A 132 21.65 4.34 10.45
N ALA A 133 22.66 4.64 11.25
CA ALA A 133 22.56 4.73 12.72
C ALA A 133 22.23 6.18 13.17
N PRO A 134 21.77 6.35 14.43
CA PRO A 134 21.71 7.67 15.07
C PRO A 134 23.05 8.37 15.07
N GLY A 135 23.04 9.69 14.85
CA GLY A 135 24.25 10.50 14.87
C GLY A 135 24.26 11.59 13.81
N THR A 136 25.31 12.40 13.87
CA THR A 136 25.55 13.51 12.92
C THR A 136 26.80 13.22 12.11
N GLY A 137 26.88 13.75 10.90
CA GLY A 137 28.03 13.62 10.01
C GLY A 137 27.67 13.25 8.58
N PHE A 138 28.66 13.35 7.71
CA PHE A 138 28.56 12.88 6.34
C PHE A 138 29.88 12.20 5.95
N PRO A 139 29.84 10.93 5.51
CA PRO A 139 28.63 10.08 5.41
C PRO A 139 27.98 9.87 6.77
N PRO A 140 26.66 9.61 6.82
CA PRO A 140 25.98 9.35 8.09
C PRO A 140 26.53 8.06 8.75
N PRO A 141 26.54 7.97 10.09
CA PRO A 141 26.98 6.74 10.76
C PRO A 141 26.06 5.57 10.40
N THR A 142 26.60 4.36 10.50
CA THR A 142 25.89 3.13 10.13
C THR A 142 25.92 2.10 11.24
N MET A 143 24.99 1.17 11.21
CA MET A 143 24.92 0.03 12.13
C MET A 143 24.42 -1.22 11.41
N GLU A 144 24.81 -2.38 11.93
CA GLU A 144 24.31 -3.65 11.43
C GLU A 144 22.86 -3.88 11.85
N SER A 145 22.08 -4.42 10.91
CA SER A 145 20.66 -4.74 11.07
C SER A 145 20.28 -5.85 10.10
N THR A 146 18.98 -6.01 9.83
CA THR A 146 18.45 -6.85 8.77
C THR A 146 17.53 -6.02 7.88
N ALA A 147 17.54 -6.27 6.57
CA ALA A 147 16.63 -5.59 5.63
C ALA A 147 16.51 -6.38 4.33
N ASN A 148 15.58 -5.94 3.48
CA ASN A 148 15.41 -6.45 2.13
C ASN A 148 16.22 -5.60 1.15
N GLU A 149 17.28 -6.15 0.60
CA GLU A 149 18.18 -5.46 -0.34
C GLU A 149 17.44 -4.88 -1.54
N VAL A 150 16.39 -5.56 -2.02
CA VAL A 150 15.60 -5.11 -3.18
C VAL A 150 14.76 -3.90 -2.79
N LEU A 151 14.03 -3.96 -1.69
CA LEU A 151 13.15 -2.86 -1.25
C LEU A 151 13.93 -1.64 -0.72
N CYS A 152 15.12 -1.82 -0.20
CA CYS A 152 15.99 -0.70 0.16
C CYS A 152 16.41 0.16 -1.06
N LYS A 153 16.21 -0.33 -2.28
CA LYS A 153 16.41 0.43 -3.53
C LYS A 153 15.16 1.23 -3.96
N ALA A 154 14.04 1.08 -3.23
CA ALA A 154 12.80 1.80 -3.57
C ALA A 154 12.90 3.31 -3.31
N ILE A 155 13.75 3.73 -2.37
CA ILE A 155 14.15 5.14 -2.20
C ILE A 155 15.67 5.18 -2.10
N THR A 156 16.30 5.98 -2.94
CA THR A 156 17.75 6.21 -2.92
C THR A 156 18.08 7.51 -2.21
N PHE A 157 19.18 7.48 -1.46
CA PHE A 157 19.74 8.63 -0.77
C PHE A 157 20.95 9.17 -1.51
N ALA A 158 21.04 10.47 -1.63
CA ALA A 158 22.23 11.17 -2.14
C ALA A 158 22.45 12.46 -1.33
N GLY A 159 23.64 13.03 -1.41
CA GLY A 159 23.96 14.31 -0.77
C GLY A 159 25.43 14.47 -0.44
N PRO A 160 25.91 15.60 0.12
CA PRO A 160 25.19 16.77 0.63
C PRO A 160 24.74 17.76 -0.48
N PRO A 161 23.60 18.47 -0.35
CA PRO A 161 22.59 18.28 0.69
C PRO A 161 21.80 16.99 0.54
N PRO A 162 21.24 16.41 1.63
CA PRO A 162 20.49 15.17 1.57
C PRO A 162 19.29 15.24 0.63
N THR A 163 19.21 14.30 -0.30
CA THR A 163 18.07 14.11 -1.20
C THR A 163 17.64 12.66 -1.19
N TYR A 164 16.33 12.44 -1.30
CA TYR A 164 15.70 11.12 -1.31
C TYR A 164 14.84 10.99 -2.55
N THR A 165 15.19 10.03 -3.41
CA THR A 165 14.55 9.88 -4.73
C THR A 165 13.85 8.51 -4.78
N PRO A 166 12.50 8.48 -4.94
CA PRO A 166 11.81 7.23 -5.15
C PRO A 166 12.15 6.60 -6.51
N SER A 167 12.20 5.29 -6.54
CA SER A 167 12.33 4.50 -7.76
C SER A 167 11.09 4.66 -8.63
N ASP A 168 11.27 4.75 -9.94
CA ASP A 168 10.17 4.74 -10.92
C ASP A 168 9.50 3.37 -11.05
N TYR A 169 10.17 2.30 -10.59
CA TYR A 169 9.72 0.93 -10.84
C TYR A 169 8.76 0.43 -9.78
N VAL A 170 7.87 -0.49 -10.20
CA VAL A 170 7.01 -1.28 -9.34
C VAL A 170 7.82 -2.43 -8.74
N PHE A 171 7.61 -2.68 -7.47
CA PHE A 171 8.11 -3.84 -6.75
C PHE A 171 6.96 -4.82 -6.50
N ILE A 172 7.25 -6.11 -6.53
CA ILE A 172 6.34 -7.12 -6.00
C ILE A 172 6.82 -7.51 -4.62
N VAL A 173 5.94 -7.41 -3.64
CA VAL A 173 6.17 -7.84 -2.27
C VAL A 173 5.34 -9.08 -2.01
N ARG A 174 6.00 -10.14 -1.54
CA ARG A 174 5.30 -11.29 -0.99
C ARG A 174 5.08 -11.03 0.51
N THR A 175 3.82 -11.17 0.94
CA THR A 175 3.40 -10.94 2.33
C THR A 175 3.87 -12.06 3.27
N ALA A 176 3.73 -11.85 4.58
CA ALA A 176 4.05 -12.87 5.59
C ALA A 176 3.25 -14.17 5.39
N SER A 177 2.02 -14.09 4.89
CA SER A 177 1.17 -15.25 4.58
C SER A 177 1.51 -15.92 3.24
N GLY A 178 2.23 -15.22 2.36
CA GLY A 178 2.60 -15.70 1.02
C GLY A 178 1.74 -15.17 -0.11
N LYS A 179 0.85 -14.21 0.13
CA LYS A 179 0.15 -13.46 -0.92
C LYS A 179 1.10 -12.44 -1.56
N TYR A 180 0.64 -11.81 -2.63
CA TYR A 180 1.45 -10.83 -3.35
C TYR A 180 0.80 -9.46 -3.33
N ALA A 181 1.63 -8.42 -3.31
CA ALA A 181 1.24 -7.05 -3.50
C ALA A 181 2.18 -6.37 -4.49
N LYS A 182 1.64 -5.60 -5.42
CA LYS A 182 2.44 -4.63 -6.18
C LYS A 182 2.59 -3.36 -5.34
N LEU A 183 3.78 -2.80 -5.29
CA LEU A 183 4.13 -1.65 -4.46
C LEU A 183 5.01 -0.68 -5.23
N LYS A 184 4.78 0.62 -5.06
CA LYS A 184 5.62 1.69 -5.60
C LYS A 184 5.87 2.75 -4.55
N ALA A 185 7.13 3.08 -4.30
CA ALA A 185 7.49 4.20 -3.43
C ALA A 185 7.11 5.54 -4.09
N LYS A 186 6.63 6.50 -3.30
CA LYS A 186 6.14 7.80 -3.79
C LYS A 186 6.97 8.97 -3.27
N SER A 187 7.32 8.95 -1.98
CA SER A 187 8.05 10.05 -1.34
C SER A 187 8.71 9.59 -0.04
N PHE A 188 9.70 10.33 0.40
CA PHE A 188 10.25 10.28 1.75
C PHE A 188 10.17 11.63 2.46
N TYR A 189 9.28 12.50 1.99
CA TYR A 189 9.09 13.84 2.53
C TYR A 189 7.67 14.02 3.04
N ASP A 190 7.52 14.86 4.07
CA ASP A 190 6.21 15.33 4.53
C ASP A 190 5.70 16.47 3.64
N ASP A 191 4.50 16.98 3.95
CA ASP A 191 3.85 18.06 3.20
C ASP A 191 4.60 19.40 3.28
N GLU A 192 5.50 19.55 4.26
CA GLU A 192 6.38 20.73 4.40
C GLU A 192 7.72 20.55 3.66
N GLY A 193 7.93 19.41 3.00
CA GLY A 193 9.17 19.08 2.30
C GLY A 193 10.31 18.62 3.20
N LYS A 194 10.02 18.27 4.47
CA LYS A 194 11.01 17.71 5.39
C LYS A 194 11.05 16.19 5.26
N SER A 195 12.24 15.63 5.17
CA SER A 195 12.41 14.18 5.05
C SER A 195 11.99 13.43 6.32
N GLY A 196 11.59 12.16 6.14
CA GLY A 196 11.31 11.23 7.23
C GLY A 196 9.94 10.55 7.14
N ILE A 197 9.01 11.02 6.32
CA ILE A 197 7.73 10.35 6.08
C ILE A 197 7.85 9.50 4.82
N TYR A 198 7.76 8.18 4.99
CA TYR A 198 7.75 7.26 3.85
C TYR A 198 6.32 7.13 3.31
N SER A 199 6.15 7.42 2.02
CA SER A 199 4.87 7.29 1.32
C SER A 199 5.00 6.31 0.17
N PHE A 200 4.00 5.46 -0.01
CA PHE A 200 3.95 4.46 -1.07
C PHE A 200 2.50 4.17 -1.50
N GLU A 201 2.37 3.58 -2.66
CA GLU A 201 1.09 3.01 -3.12
C GLU A 201 1.24 1.50 -3.30
N TYR A 202 0.17 0.76 -3.08
CA TYR A 202 0.16 -0.68 -3.27
C TYR A 202 -1.23 -1.22 -3.58
N ALA A 203 -1.28 -2.42 -4.16
CA ALA A 203 -2.50 -3.22 -4.30
C ALA A 203 -2.16 -4.70 -4.06
N ILE A 204 -3.00 -5.40 -3.30
CA ILE A 204 -2.91 -6.86 -3.13
C ILE A 204 -3.35 -7.51 -4.44
N GLN A 205 -2.62 -8.54 -4.89
CA GLN A 205 -2.90 -9.32 -6.11
C GLN A 205 -3.46 -10.69 -5.75
#